data_ab95b593dda6a6b199ff9392e2df8ac6
#
_entry.id   ab95b593dda6a6b199ff9392e2df8ac6
#
_cell.length_a   1.000
_cell.length_b   1.000
_cell.length_c   1.000
_cell.angle_alpha   90.00
_cell.angle_beta   90.00
_cell.angle_gamma   90.00
#
_symmetry.space_group_name_H-M   'P 1'
#
loop_
_entity.id
_entity.type
_entity.pdbx_description
1 polymer ?
#
loop_
_entity_poly.entity_id
_entity_poly.type
_entity_poly.pdbx_seq_one_letter_code
_entity_poly.pdbx_strand_id
1 'polypeptide(L)'
;WGACFIDHENDSWLDLYVASGMNAFTDYPAVFDQYGVQPNAFYSSSGDSPMLDISTGTPQAEQYSFAIAKGDFNNDGFPDLVSHQIGEYASVISSTPNENHFLKVMPQGTNVNRDAIGAEVMVYHSEGLNTGVNTVNVDVVFCGDKYLSQNSRHLHFGLGTSAQIDSVVVQWPGGGEEVFT
;
A
#
# COMPACT_ATOMS: atom_id res chain seq x y z
N TRP A 1 8.66 11.39 -5.93
CA TRP A 1 9.15 11.56 -4.57
C TRP A 1 8.44 10.64 -3.56
N GLY A 2 7.21 10.27 -3.81
CA GLY A 2 6.48 9.32 -2.99
C GLY A 2 6.74 7.87 -3.40
N ALA A 3 6.74 6.95 -2.44
CA ALA A 3 6.70 5.53 -2.68
C ALA A 3 5.65 4.89 -1.75
N CYS A 4 4.96 3.87 -2.25
CA CYS A 4 3.93 3.19 -1.49
C CYS A 4 4.00 1.68 -1.72
N PHE A 5 4.06 0.93 -0.63
CA PHE A 5 3.79 -0.49 -0.68
C PHE A 5 2.28 -0.74 -0.62
N ILE A 6 1.80 -1.61 -1.51
CA ILE A 6 0.38 -1.93 -1.69
C ILE A 6 0.28 -3.39 -2.14
N ASP A 7 -0.68 -4.11 -1.64
CA ASP A 7 -1.06 -5.43 -2.16
C ASP A 7 -2.27 -5.21 -3.08
N HIS A 8 -2.00 -4.89 -4.36
CA HIS A 8 -3.04 -4.41 -5.28
C HIS A 8 -3.97 -5.52 -5.77
N GLU A 9 -3.56 -6.76 -5.66
CA GLU A 9 -4.32 -7.93 -6.10
C GLU A 9 -4.73 -8.86 -4.95
N ASN A 10 -4.49 -8.43 -3.70
CA ASN A 10 -4.82 -9.17 -2.47
C ASN A 10 -4.17 -10.56 -2.39
N ASP A 11 -2.96 -10.74 -2.94
CA ASP A 11 -2.26 -12.02 -2.97
C ASP A 11 -1.36 -12.25 -1.75
N SER A 12 -1.36 -11.34 -0.77
CA SER A 12 -0.53 -11.29 0.44
C SER A 12 0.92 -10.84 0.21
N TRP A 13 1.30 -10.49 -1.01
CA TRP A 13 2.60 -9.92 -1.31
C TRP A 13 2.49 -8.42 -1.57
N LEU A 14 3.46 -7.66 -1.04
CA LEU A 14 3.44 -6.22 -1.22
C LEU A 14 4.12 -5.84 -2.53
N ASP A 15 3.39 -5.10 -3.35
CA ASP A 15 3.86 -4.42 -4.54
C ASP A 15 4.44 -3.06 -4.19
N LEU A 16 5.20 -2.46 -5.09
CA LEU A 16 5.81 -1.15 -4.90
C LEU A 16 5.41 -0.18 -6.01
N TYR A 17 4.72 0.89 -5.66
CA TYR A 17 4.51 2.03 -6.54
C TYR A 17 5.46 3.18 -6.19
N VAL A 18 6.11 3.76 -7.20
CA VAL A 18 7.06 4.88 -7.08
C VAL A 18 6.58 6.06 -7.92
N ALA A 19 6.33 7.20 -7.26
CA ALA A 19 6.01 8.46 -7.93
C ALA A 19 7.28 9.22 -8.30
N SER A 20 7.42 9.54 -9.57
CA SER A 20 8.55 10.30 -10.11
C SER A 20 8.15 11.73 -10.41
N GLY A 21 8.81 12.70 -9.77
CA GLY A 21 8.49 14.13 -9.88
C GLY A 21 9.69 15.03 -10.20
N MET A 22 10.76 14.48 -10.74
CA MET A 22 12.04 15.21 -10.88
C MET A 22 12.00 16.43 -11.81
N ASN A 23 11.09 16.49 -12.79
CA ASN A 23 11.08 17.58 -13.79
C ASN A 23 10.32 18.85 -13.38
N ALA A 24 9.78 18.94 -12.17
CA ALA A 24 9.02 20.12 -11.74
C ALA A 24 9.89 21.36 -11.42
N PHE A 25 11.20 21.21 -11.35
CA PHE A 25 12.11 22.30 -10.99
C PHE A 25 12.95 22.72 -12.18
N THR A 26 12.44 23.66 -12.96
CA THR A 26 13.11 24.26 -14.13
C THR A 26 14.40 25.02 -13.80
N ASP A 27 14.74 25.20 -12.53
CA ASP A 27 15.89 25.97 -12.07
C ASP A 27 17.24 25.23 -12.21
N TYR A 28 17.21 23.96 -12.60
CA TYR A 28 18.41 23.15 -12.84
C TYR A 28 18.37 22.42 -14.19
N PRO A 29 18.32 23.14 -15.31
CA PRO A 29 18.15 22.53 -16.64
C PRO A 29 19.22 21.48 -16.98
N ALA A 30 20.46 21.66 -16.53
CA ALA A 30 21.56 20.72 -16.84
C ALA A 30 21.37 19.32 -16.21
N VAL A 31 20.64 19.21 -15.10
CA VAL A 31 20.33 17.93 -14.47
C VAL A 31 19.16 17.27 -15.22
N PHE A 32 18.20 18.04 -15.67
CA PHE A 32 17.01 17.57 -16.37
C PHE A 32 17.28 17.11 -17.79
N ASP A 33 18.16 17.82 -18.51
CA ASP A 33 18.60 17.43 -19.86
C ASP A 33 19.30 16.06 -19.86
N GLN A 34 19.90 15.66 -18.73
CA GLN A 34 20.61 14.40 -18.62
C GLN A 34 19.68 13.21 -18.30
N TYR A 35 18.61 13.42 -17.51
CA TYR A 35 17.78 12.32 -17.00
C TYR A 35 16.36 12.27 -17.61
N GLY A 36 15.90 13.33 -18.26
CA GLY A 36 14.56 13.40 -18.86
C GLY A 36 13.42 13.29 -17.85
N VAL A 37 12.20 13.15 -18.35
CA VAL A 37 11.02 12.83 -17.53
C VAL A 37 11.13 11.38 -17.09
N GLN A 38 11.14 11.14 -15.78
CA GLN A 38 11.09 9.79 -15.23
C GLN A 38 9.64 9.39 -15.02
N PRO A 39 9.15 8.34 -15.68
CA PRO A 39 7.80 7.85 -15.46
C PRO A 39 7.61 7.33 -14.04
N ASN A 40 6.38 7.31 -13.57
CA ASN A 40 6.03 6.56 -12.39
C ASN A 40 6.29 5.07 -12.64
N ALA A 41 6.71 4.35 -11.62
CA ALA A 41 7.00 2.93 -11.74
C ALA A 41 6.10 2.11 -10.83
N PHE A 42 5.63 0.97 -11.33
CA PHE A 42 4.87 0.00 -10.57
C PHE A 42 5.51 -1.38 -10.69
N TYR A 43 5.87 -1.95 -9.58
CA TYR A 43 6.53 -3.24 -9.48
C TYR A 43 5.64 -4.20 -8.72
N SER A 44 5.21 -5.27 -9.38
CA SER A 44 4.42 -6.34 -8.77
C SER A 44 5.34 -7.41 -8.19
N SER A 45 4.95 -7.95 -7.03
CA SER A 45 5.60 -9.06 -6.34
C SER A 45 4.67 -10.25 -6.29
N SER A 46 5.21 -11.44 -6.46
CA SER A 46 4.48 -12.71 -6.26
C SER A 46 5.21 -13.62 -5.26
N GLY A 47 6.07 -13.01 -4.42
CA GLY A 47 6.94 -13.74 -3.50
C GLY A 47 8.19 -14.34 -4.13
N ASP A 48 8.21 -14.50 -5.42
CA ASP A 48 9.39 -14.90 -6.17
C ASP A 48 10.17 -13.64 -6.56
N SER A 49 11.39 -13.52 -6.12
CA SER A 49 12.29 -12.41 -6.48
C SER A 49 12.83 -12.55 -7.91
N PRO A 50 13.02 -11.45 -8.64
CA PRO A 50 12.77 -10.05 -8.34
C PRO A 50 11.33 -9.60 -8.64
N MET A 51 10.94 -8.43 -8.08
CA MET A 51 9.66 -7.79 -8.45
C MET A 51 9.60 -7.54 -9.96
N LEU A 52 8.43 -7.79 -10.54
CA LEU A 52 8.18 -7.57 -11.96
C LEU A 52 7.75 -6.13 -12.22
N ASP A 53 8.40 -5.42 -13.14
CA ASP A 53 7.99 -4.10 -13.59
C ASP A 53 6.73 -4.20 -14.48
N ILE A 54 5.62 -3.66 -13.97
CA ILE A 54 4.32 -3.60 -14.68
C ILE A 54 3.93 -2.16 -15.06
N SER A 55 4.87 -1.22 -15.02
CA SER A 55 4.63 0.21 -15.26
C SER A 55 4.04 0.52 -16.64
N THR A 56 4.29 -0.31 -17.65
CA THR A 56 3.82 -0.11 -19.03
C THR A 56 2.30 -0.16 -19.19
N GLY A 57 1.58 -0.66 -18.19
CA GLY A 57 0.11 -0.68 -18.14
C GLY A 57 -0.51 0.47 -17.37
N THR A 58 0.29 1.31 -16.70
CA THR A 58 -0.24 2.40 -15.88
C THR A 58 -0.43 3.68 -16.70
N PRO A 59 -1.59 4.38 -16.58
CA PRO A 59 -1.90 5.58 -17.39
C PRO A 59 -0.99 6.78 -17.17
N GLN A 60 0.04 6.70 -16.32
CA GLN A 60 0.72 7.85 -15.75
C GLN A 60 2.22 7.88 -15.95
N ALA A 61 2.68 7.30 -17.05
CA ALA A 61 4.11 7.18 -17.34
C ALA A 61 4.88 8.53 -17.43
N GLU A 62 4.20 9.66 -17.60
CA GLU A 62 4.84 10.94 -17.91
C GLU A 62 4.41 12.12 -17.01
N GLN A 63 3.92 11.88 -15.80
CA GLN A 63 3.40 12.94 -14.94
C GLN A 63 4.34 13.26 -13.77
N TYR A 64 4.33 14.53 -13.35
CA TYR A 64 5.12 15.02 -12.21
C TYR A 64 4.45 14.66 -10.89
N SER A 65 4.59 13.42 -10.47
CA SER A 65 3.94 12.90 -9.28
C SER A 65 4.79 13.10 -8.03
N PHE A 66 4.17 13.58 -6.94
CA PHE A 66 4.87 13.90 -5.70
C PHE A 66 4.34 13.11 -4.50
N ALA A 67 3.05 13.14 -4.27
CA ALA A 67 2.44 12.51 -3.13
C ALA A 67 1.57 11.33 -3.57
N ILE A 68 1.56 10.28 -2.76
CA ILE A 68 0.78 9.06 -3.00
C ILE A 68 0.06 8.70 -1.72
N ALA A 69 -1.18 8.24 -1.83
CA ALA A 69 -1.89 7.59 -0.75
C ALA A 69 -2.61 6.34 -1.26
N LYS A 70 -2.69 5.31 -0.42
CA LYS A 70 -3.47 4.09 -0.69
C LYS A 70 -4.76 4.05 0.13
N GLY A 71 -5.78 3.44 -0.44
CA GLY A 71 -7.05 3.17 0.22
C GLY A 71 -7.99 2.48 -0.76
N ASP A 72 -9.00 1.82 -0.28
CA ASP A 72 -10.07 1.29 -1.13
C ASP A 72 -11.14 2.38 -1.29
N PHE A 73 -11.09 3.12 -2.40
CA PHE A 73 -11.91 4.32 -2.60
C PHE A 73 -13.28 4.02 -3.20
N ASN A 74 -13.44 2.90 -3.85
CA ASN A 74 -14.69 2.44 -4.46
C ASN A 74 -15.41 1.38 -3.60
N ASN A 75 -14.79 0.90 -2.51
CA ASN A 75 -15.26 -0.17 -1.62
C ASN A 75 -15.48 -1.50 -2.33
N ASP A 76 -14.66 -1.82 -3.31
CA ASP A 76 -14.69 -3.13 -3.97
C ASP A 76 -13.83 -4.19 -3.27
N GLY A 77 -13.08 -3.79 -2.22
CA GLY A 77 -12.24 -4.68 -1.45
C GLY A 77 -10.80 -4.77 -1.94
N PHE A 78 -10.44 -3.99 -2.95
CA PHE A 78 -9.07 -3.91 -3.46
C PHE A 78 -8.50 -2.52 -3.20
N PRO A 79 -7.25 -2.41 -2.73
CA PRO A 79 -6.66 -1.11 -2.43
C PRO A 79 -6.28 -0.38 -3.71
N ASP A 80 -6.75 0.86 -3.81
CA ASP A 80 -6.43 1.80 -4.89
C ASP A 80 -5.31 2.75 -4.49
N LEU A 81 -4.76 3.48 -5.46
CA LEU A 81 -3.79 4.55 -5.25
C LEU A 81 -4.35 5.89 -5.74
N VAL A 82 -4.07 6.94 -4.98
CA VAL A 82 -4.21 8.33 -5.44
C VAL A 82 -2.82 8.92 -5.56
N SER A 83 -2.50 9.48 -6.73
CA SER A 83 -1.27 10.21 -6.98
C SER A 83 -1.57 11.68 -7.21
N HIS A 84 -0.92 12.55 -6.44
CA HIS A 84 -1.00 14.01 -6.62
C HIS A 84 0.15 14.47 -7.54
N GLN A 85 -0.20 15.35 -8.48
CA GLN A 85 0.72 15.88 -9.49
C GLN A 85 0.77 17.39 -9.42
N ILE A 86 1.90 17.99 -9.79
CA ILE A 86 2.03 19.45 -9.88
C ILE A 86 1.60 19.89 -11.27
N GLY A 87 0.65 20.84 -11.29
CA GLY A 87 0.15 21.45 -12.53
C GLY A 87 -0.89 20.62 -13.28
N GLU A 88 -1.25 19.44 -12.75
CA GLU A 88 -2.21 18.51 -13.34
C GLU A 88 -3.24 18.06 -12.33
N TYR A 89 -4.28 17.36 -12.78
CA TYR A 89 -5.27 16.74 -11.89
C TYR A 89 -4.66 15.55 -11.15
N ALA A 90 -5.11 15.32 -9.91
CA ALA A 90 -4.78 14.10 -9.20
C ALA A 90 -5.30 12.88 -9.96
N SER A 91 -4.53 11.83 -9.98
CA SER A 91 -4.91 10.57 -10.63
C SER A 91 -5.30 9.53 -9.62
N VAL A 92 -6.36 8.79 -9.92
CA VAL A 92 -6.77 7.60 -9.19
C VAL A 92 -6.41 6.39 -10.03
N ILE A 93 -5.68 5.47 -9.44
CA ILE A 93 -5.30 4.19 -10.05
C ILE A 93 -6.06 3.12 -9.28
N SER A 94 -7.10 2.57 -9.90
CA SER A 94 -7.91 1.53 -9.29
C SER A 94 -7.34 0.16 -9.59
N SER A 95 -7.25 -0.67 -8.56
CA SER A 95 -6.92 -2.08 -8.70
C SER A 95 -8.04 -2.82 -9.42
N THR A 96 -7.70 -3.92 -10.08
CA THR A 96 -8.69 -4.76 -10.75
C THR A 96 -9.08 -5.90 -9.83
N PRO A 97 -10.37 -6.00 -9.42
CA PRO A 97 -10.82 -7.09 -8.57
C PRO A 97 -10.58 -8.48 -9.19
N ASN A 98 -10.24 -9.42 -8.34
CA ASN A 98 -10.07 -10.84 -8.67
C ASN A 98 -10.77 -11.72 -7.61
N GLU A 99 -10.46 -13.02 -7.58
CA GLU A 99 -11.06 -13.99 -6.63
C GLU A 99 -10.35 -14.03 -5.26
N ASN A 100 -9.32 -13.22 -5.04
CA ASN A 100 -8.60 -13.20 -3.77
C ASN A 100 -9.41 -12.52 -2.67
N HIS A 101 -9.21 -12.99 -1.46
CA HIS A 101 -9.86 -12.49 -0.25
C HIS A 101 -9.04 -11.40 0.42
N PHE A 102 -9.67 -10.64 1.30
CA PHE A 102 -9.04 -9.58 2.06
C PHE A 102 -9.65 -9.43 3.45
N LEU A 103 -8.91 -8.76 4.34
CA LEU A 103 -9.38 -8.31 5.63
C LEU A 103 -9.07 -6.81 5.79
N LYS A 104 -10.05 -6.03 6.23
CA LYS A 104 -9.83 -4.66 6.69
C LYS A 104 -9.94 -4.57 8.20
N VAL A 105 -8.95 -3.98 8.84
CA VAL A 105 -8.91 -3.78 10.29
C VAL A 105 -8.82 -2.29 10.60
N MET A 106 -9.69 -1.80 11.46
CA MET A 106 -9.64 -0.42 11.98
C MET A 106 -9.55 -0.48 13.50
N PRO A 107 -8.34 -0.49 14.08
CA PRO A 107 -8.17 -0.52 15.52
C PRO A 107 -8.69 0.78 16.16
N GLN A 108 -9.33 0.66 17.32
CA GLN A 108 -9.77 1.81 18.11
C GLN A 108 -9.29 1.65 19.54
N GLY A 109 -8.46 2.60 19.99
CA GLY A 109 -7.94 2.61 21.35
C GLY A 109 -8.99 3.04 22.38
N THR A 110 -9.03 2.35 23.51
CA THR A 110 -9.83 2.72 24.67
C THR A 110 -8.97 3.27 25.81
N ASN A 111 -7.81 2.67 26.02
CA ASN A 111 -6.85 3.07 27.06
C ASN A 111 -5.58 3.73 26.47
N VAL A 112 -5.50 3.84 25.15
CA VAL A 112 -4.46 4.52 24.38
C VAL A 112 -5.12 5.58 23.49
N ASN A 113 -4.37 6.21 22.59
CA ASN A 113 -4.99 7.16 21.66
C ASN A 113 -6.10 6.48 20.84
N ARG A 114 -7.22 7.17 20.67
CA ARG A 114 -8.44 6.63 20.04
C ARG A 114 -8.20 6.13 18.61
N ASP A 115 -7.37 6.82 17.87
CA ASP A 115 -7.05 6.47 16.47
C ASP A 115 -6.02 5.34 16.37
N ALA A 116 -5.64 4.73 17.50
CA ALA A 116 -4.71 3.62 17.61
C ALA A 116 -3.35 3.85 16.93
N ILE A 117 -2.93 5.11 16.76
CA ILE A 117 -1.65 5.46 16.12
C ILE A 117 -0.52 4.78 16.88
N GLY A 118 0.30 4.01 16.17
CA GLY A 118 1.38 3.19 16.71
C GLY A 118 0.96 1.76 17.08
N ALA A 119 -0.31 1.39 16.90
CA ALA A 119 -0.71 -0.01 17.04
C ALA A 119 -0.21 -0.83 15.84
N GLU A 120 0.36 -1.99 16.12
CA GLU A 120 0.75 -3.00 15.14
C GLU A 120 -0.31 -4.08 15.08
N VAL A 121 -0.73 -4.45 13.87
CA VAL A 121 -1.71 -5.50 13.63
C VAL A 121 -1.07 -6.60 12.83
N MET A 122 -1.16 -7.82 13.36
CA MET A 122 -0.69 -9.05 12.72
C MET A 122 -1.88 -9.94 12.39
N VAL A 123 -1.98 -10.35 11.14
CA VAL A 123 -3.02 -11.26 10.64
C VAL A 123 -2.39 -12.58 10.29
N TYR A 124 -2.82 -13.64 10.97
CA TYR A 124 -2.36 -15.02 10.76
C TYR A 124 -3.38 -15.77 9.92
N HIS A 125 -2.93 -16.41 8.84
CA HIS A 125 -3.75 -17.28 8.00
C HIS A 125 -2.90 -18.40 7.42
N SER A 126 -3.49 -19.58 7.29
CA SER A 126 -2.79 -20.82 6.91
C SER A 126 -3.00 -21.26 5.47
N GLU A 127 -4.02 -20.71 4.82
CA GLU A 127 -4.37 -21.04 3.44
C GLU A 127 -4.07 -19.84 2.52
N GLY A 128 -3.71 -20.09 1.27
CA GLY A 128 -3.61 -19.02 0.26
C GLY A 128 -2.30 -18.94 -0.49
N LEU A 129 -1.19 -19.37 0.09
CA LEU A 129 0.11 -19.38 -0.60
C LEU A 129 0.55 -20.78 -1.09
N ASN A 130 -0.29 -21.81 -0.97
CA ASN A 130 0.03 -23.21 -1.32
C ASN A 130 1.36 -23.74 -0.73
N THR A 131 1.88 -23.06 0.29
CA THR A 131 3.19 -23.39 0.89
C THR A 131 3.08 -24.29 2.11
N GLY A 132 1.87 -24.46 2.67
CA GLY A 132 1.66 -25.16 3.94
C GLY A 132 2.32 -24.46 5.15
N VAL A 133 2.72 -23.21 4.98
CA VAL A 133 3.33 -22.38 6.01
C VAL A 133 2.33 -21.32 6.44
N ASN A 134 2.19 -21.11 7.75
CA ASN A 134 1.37 -20.02 8.26
C ASN A 134 1.93 -18.67 7.77
N THR A 135 1.10 -17.90 7.11
CA THR A 135 1.43 -16.55 6.66
C THR A 135 1.09 -15.56 7.77
N VAL A 136 1.94 -14.59 7.95
CA VAL A 136 1.72 -13.47 8.87
C VAL A 136 1.87 -12.17 8.09
N ASN A 137 0.77 -11.46 7.92
CA ASN A 137 0.77 -10.12 7.35
C ASN A 137 0.76 -9.11 8.48
N VAL A 138 1.65 -8.12 8.42
CA VAL A 138 1.83 -7.11 9.47
C VAL A 138 1.69 -5.72 8.88
N ASP A 139 0.93 -4.86 9.53
CA ASP A 139 0.87 -3.43 9.22
C ASP A 139 0.72 -2.61 10.51
N VAL A 140 1.06 -1.33 10.44
CA VAL A 140 1.06 -0.41 11.59
C VAL A 140 0.15 0.77 11.30
N VAL A 141 -0.59 1.22 12.30
CA VAL A 141 -1.37 2.46 12.19
C VAL A 141 -0.44 3.67 12.27
N PHE A 142 -0.19 4.31 11.15
CA PHE A 142 0.64 5.50 11.06
C PHE A 142 -0.17 6.80 11.04
N CYS A 143 0.51 7.90 11.37
CA CYS A 143 0.05 9.28 11.18
C CYS A 143 1.07 10.01 10.32
N GLY A 144 0.76 10.26 9.05
CA GLY A 144 1.68 10.90 8.10
C GLY A 144 2.80 9.98 7.65
N ASP A 145 2.47 8.82 7.11
CA ASP A 145 3.41 7.75 6.75
C ASP A 145 4.02 7.89 5.35
N LYS A 146 3.60 8.90 4.57
CA LYS A 146 4.04 9.12 3.19
C LYS A 146 4.57 10.54 2.98
N TYR A 147 5.27 10.74 1.87
CA TYR A 147 5.73 12.07 1.49
C TYR A 147 4.53 12.97 1.15
N LEU A 148 4.29 14.00 1.98
CA LEU A 148 3.18 14.96 1.88
C LEU A 148 1.78 14.34 1.82
N SER A 149 1.61 13.14 2.34
CA SER A 149 0.33 12.41 2.31
C SER A 149 0.22 11.40 3.45
N GLN A 150 -0.95 10.81 3.56
CA GLN A 150 -1.25 9.77 4.53
C GLN A 150 -2.18 8.74 3.90
N ASN A 151 -1.94 7.47 4.17
CA ASN A 151 -2.80 6.37 3.77
C ASN A 151 -4.12 6.35 4.57
N SER A 152 -5.08 5.57 4.10
CA SER A 152 -6.25 5.21 4.89
C SER A 152 -5.83 4.63 6.24
N ARG A 153 -6.61 4.93 7.30
CA ARG A 153 -6.41 4.32 8.63
C ARG A 153 -6.97 2.90 8.75
N HIS A 154 -7.74 2.47 7.76
CA HIS A 154 -8.08 1.08 7.63
C HIS A 154 -6.84 0.34 7.13
N LEU A 155 -6.31 -0.54 7.98
CA LEU A 155 -5.25 -1.45 7.58
C LEU A 155 -5.88 -2.50 6.66
N HIS A 156 -5.27 -2.74 5.53
CA HIS A 156 -5.76 -3.65 4.51
C HIS A 156 -4.77 -4.80 4.33
N PHE A 157 -5.28 -6.01 4.43
CA PHE A 157 -4.51 -7.24 4.34
C PHE A 157 -5.10 -8.12 3.24
N GLY A 158 -4.33 -8.37 2.17
CA GLY A 158 -4.67 -9.41 1.21
C GLY A 158 -4.45 -10.79 1.82
N LEU A 159 -5.31 -11.74 1.49
CA LEU A 159 -5.30 -13.09 2.05
C LEU A 159 -5.10 -14.16 0.98
N GLY A 160 -4.90 -13.75 -0.30
CA GLY A 160 -4.86 -14.69 -1.41
C GLY A 160 -6.15 -15.51 -1.49
N THR A 161 -6.02 -16.80 -1.66
CA THR A 161 -7.16 -17.73 -1.72
C THR A 161 -7.71 -18.13 -0.34
N SER A 162 -7.13 -17.63 0.76
CA SER A 162 -7.55 -17.95 2.11
C SER A 162 -8.90 -17.30 2.44
N ALA A 163 -9.93 -18.11 2.61
CA ALA A 163 -11.27 -17.65 2.99
C ALA A 163 -11.44 -17.53 4.52
N GLN A 164 -10.42 -17.89 5.30
CA GLN A 164 -10.43 -17.88 6.76
C GLN A 164 -9.12 -17.34 7.30
N ILE A 165 -9.20 -16.71 8.45
CA ILE A 165 -8.05 -16.26 9.24
C ILE A 165 -7.96 -17.09 10.51
N ASP A 166 -6.75 -17.38 10.97
CA ASP A 166 -6.53 -18.12 12.21
C ASP A 166 -6.64 -17.20 13.42
N SER A 167 -6.04 -16.01 13.32
CA SER A 167 -6.14 -14.98 14.36
C SER A 167 -5.71 -13.60 13.87
N VAL A 168 -6.18 -12.58 14.57
CA VAL A 168 -5.68 -11.21 14.48
C VAL A 168 -5.10 -10.83 15.83
N VAL A 169 -3.85 -10.38 15.84
CA VAL A 169 -3.17 -9.89 17.03
C VAL A 169 -2.96 -8.39 16.91
N VAL A 170 -3.38 -7.64 17.91
CA VAL A 170 -3.16 -6.20 17.99
C VAL A 170 -2.23 -5.91 19.15
N GLN A 171 -1.05 -5.36 18.82
CA GLN A 171 -0.11 -4.83 19.81
C GLN A 171 -0.33 -3.33 19.97
N TRP A 172 -0.71 -2.91 21.17
CA TRP A 172 -1.05 -1.52 21.45
C TRP A 172 0.18 -0.65 21.78
N PRO A 173 0.20 0.62 21.36
CA PRO A 173 1.27 1.53 21.77
C PRO A 173 1.30 1.71 23.28
N GLY A 174 2.47 1.59 23.89
CA GLY A 174 2.63 1.64 25.35
C GLY A 174 2.51 0.29 26.04
N GLY A 175 2.30 -0.79 25.30
CA GLY A 175 2.23 -2.17 25.79
C GLY A 175 0.81 -2.70 25.93
N GLY A 176 0.70 -3.99 25.88
CA GLY A 176 -0.56 -4.72 25.85
C GLY A 176 -0.84 -5.34 24.48
N GLU A 177 -1.43 -6.49 24.49
CA GLU A 177 -1.77 -7.28 23.32
C GLU A 177 -3.21 -7.79 23.44
N GLU A 178 -3.93 -7.77 22.33
CA GLU A 178 -5.25 -8.40 22.21
C GLU A 178 -5.24 -9.39 21.05
N VAL A 179 -5.83 -10.55 21.27
CA VAL A 179 -5.91 -11.64 20.27
C VAL A 179 -7.36 -11.92 19.98
N PHE A 180 -7.71 -11.95 18.71
CA PHE A 180 -9.02 -12.29 18.16
C PHE A 180 -8.89 -13.58 17.34
N THR A 181 -9.76 -14.56 17.56
CA THR A 181 -9.78 -15.88 16.89
C THR A 181 -11.16 -16.21 16.35
#